data_db256401fcad0c5432b3feac9bf0f29c
#
_entry.id   db256401fcad0c5432b3feac9bf0f29c
#
_cell.length_a   1.000
_cell.length_b   1.000
_cell.length_c   1.000
_cell.angle_alpha   90.00
_cell.angle_beta   90.00
_cell.angle_gamma   90.00
#
_symmetry.space_group_name_H-M   'P 1'
#
loop_
_entity.id
_entity.type
_entity.pdbx_description
1 polymer ?
#
loop_
_entity_poly.entity_id
_entity_poly.type
_entity_poly.pdbx_seq_one_letter_code
_entity_poly.pdbx_strand_id
1 'polypeptide(L)'
;MAGRSLMPILLSDKEGFVDSERTAAYSCRERHSSSRWNNLAYPQRCIRTQRYLYIRNFRPERWPAGTPRKLGTGNYPKGDNEPLGPMHGGYHDIDACPTLDFMIEKAEDATLGKFLQLSVDHRAEEELFDVNSDPDCLHNLASSADHVEVKAKLAKQLEDFLRKTGDPRVIDGGDVFETYKRYSRVRKFPKPDWAK
;
A
#
# COMPACT_ATOMS: atom_id res chain seq x y z
N MET A 1 7.88 20.22 7.68
CA MET A 1 7.74 18.79 8.07
C MET A 1 6.70 18.68 9.15
N ALA A 2 5.78 17.73 9.03
CA ALA A 2 4.65 17.57 9.96
C ALA A 2 4.98 16.74 11.22
N GLY A 3 6.17 16.16 11.30
CA GLY A 3 6.58 15.34 12.42
C GLY A 3 7.04 16.15 13.63
N ARG A 4 6.92 15.53 14.82
CA ARG A 4 7.50 16.03 16.07
C ARG A 4 8.84 15.32 16.32
N SER A 5 9.79 16.02 16.94
CA SER A 5 11.09 15.43 17.32
C SER A 5 10.90 14.20 18.23
N LEU A 6 11.71 13.17 18.01
CA LEU A 6 11.80 12.00 18.87
C LEU A 6 12.83 12.19 20.00
N MET A 7 13.60 13.29 19.98
CA MET A 7 14.65 13.53 20.97
C MET A 7 14.18 13.47 22.43
N PRO A 8 13.01 14.02 22.80
CA PRO A 8 12.51 13.89 24.17
C PRO A 8 12.28 12.44 24.61
N ILE A 9 11.92 11.54 23.67
CA ILE A 9 11.73 10.11 23.93
C ILE A 9 13.11 9.44 24.07
N LEU A 10 14.02 9.73 23.14
CA LEU A 10 15.37 9.12 23.12
C LEU A 10 16.24 9.50 24.32
N LEU A 11 15.98 10.69 24.89
CA LEU A 11 16.72 11.19 26.07
C LEU A 11 15.99 10.92 27.39
N SER A 12 14.88 10.19 27.36
CA SER A 12 14.10 9.88 28.56
C SER A 12 14.68 8.67 29.28
N ASP A 13 14.79 8.75 30.59
CA ASP A 13 15.10 7.62 31.47
C ASP A 13 13.86 6.74 31.77
N LYS A 14 12.69 7.10 31.20
CA LYS A 14 11.44 6.36 31.38
C LYS A 14 11.32 5.25 30.38
N GLU A 15 10.80 4.11 30.79
CA GLU A 15 10.41 3.00 29.94
C GLU A 15 8.93 3.08 29.54
N GLY A 16 8.55 2.35 28.47
CA GLY A 16 7.17 2.25 28.00
C GLY A 16 6.70 3.46 27.19
N PHE A 17 5.45 3.87 27.42
CA PHE A 17 4.80 4.95 26.66
C PHE A 17 5.18 6.33 27.21
N VAL A 18 6.33 6.84 26.79
CA VAL A 18 6.96 8.07 27.32
C VAL A 18 6.21 9.35 26.92
N ASP A 19 5.69 9.44 25.70
CA ASP A 19 5.00 10.62 25.16
C ASP A 19 3.49 10.34 25.05
N SER A 20 2.74 10.69 26.10
CA SER A 20 1.28 10.45 26.16
C SER A 20 0.47 11.22 25.11
N GLU A 21 1.02 12.26 24.50
CA GLU A 21 0.36 13.00 23.42
C GLU A 21 0.56 12.32 22.05
N ARG A 22 1.45 11.37 21.93
CA ARG A 22 1.72 10.65 20.69
C ARG A 22 0.79 9.43 20.58
N THR A 23 -0.50 9.67 20.44
CA THR A 23 -1.52 8.62 20.42
C THR A 23 -1.66 7.89 19.09
N ALA A 24 -1.04 8.40 18.02
CA ALA A 24 -1.08 7.79 16.71
C ALA A 24 0.22 8.06 15.92
N ALA A 25 0.55 7.12 15.02
CA ALA A 25 1.55 7.27 13.98
C ALA A 25 0.85 7.29 12.61
N TYR A 26 1.40 8.07 11.67
CA TYR A 26 0.90 8.20 10.32
C TYR A 26 1.97 7.76 9.34
N SER A 27 1.59 7.03 8.30
CA SER A 27 2.50 6.70 7.21
C SER A 27 1.82 6.76 5.85
N CYS A 28 2.64 6.82 4.81
CA CYS A 28 2.16 6.92 3.45
C CYS A 28 3.01 6.07 2.52
N ARG A 29 2.38 5.66 1.42
CA ARG A 29 3.03 5.07 0.27
C ARG A 29 2.46 5.70 -0.99
N GLU A 30 3.31 6.01 -1.95
CA GLU A 30 2.91 6.40 -3.30
C GLU A 30 3.41 5.37 -4.31
N ARG A 31 4.71 5.20 -4.37
CA ARG A 31 5.38 4.38 -5.37
C ARG A 31 6.70 3.87 -4.83
N HIS A 32 6.94 2.59 -4.96
CA HIS A 32 8.27 2.04 -4.70
C HIS A 32 9.09 2.01 -5.99
N SER A 33 8.55 1.39 -7.04
CA SER A 33 9.27 1.27 -8.31
C SER A 33 8.34 1.53 -9.51
N SER A 34 8.85 1.43 -10.74
CA SER A 34 8.02 1.39 -11.94
C SER A 34 7.43 0.00 -12.08
N SER A 35 6.21 -0.19 -11.57
CA SER A 35 5.56 -1.50 -11.40
C SER A 35 4.18 -1.60 -12.04
N ARG A 36 3.69 -0.50 -12.64
CA ARG A 36 2.35 -0.41 -13.25
C ARG A 36 2.42 0.34 -14.57
N TRP A 37 1.39 0.13 -15.39
CA TRP A 37 1.21 0.87 -16.63
C TRP A 37 1.39 2.37 -16.41
N ASN A 38 2.04 3.02 -17.36
CA ASN A 38 2.33 4.46 -17.31
C ASN A 38 3.01 4.95 -16.02
N ASN A 39 3.74 4.05 -15.33
CA ASN A 39 4.42 4.33 -14.06
C ASN A 39 3.48 4.82 -12.94
N LEU A 40 2.20 4.43 -12.96
CA LEU A 40 1.20 4.84 -11.99
C LEU A 40 1.56 4.38 -10.57
N ALA A 41 1.25 5.23 -9.59
CA ALA A 41 1.45 4.94 -8.17
C ALA A 41 0.37 3.99 -7.62
N TYR A 42 0.62 3.43 -6.43
CA TYR A 42 -0.40 2.83 -5.58
C TYR A 42 -0.46 3.63 -4.27
N PRO A 43 -1.29 4.68 -4.23
CA PRO A 43 -1.33 5.59 -3.11
C PRO A 43 -2.08 5.01 -1.92
N GLN A 44 -1.38 4.93 -0.79
CA GLN A 44 -1.94 4.53 0.50
C GLN A 44 -1.62 5.57 1.56
N ARG A 45 -2.52 5.73 2.52
CA ARG A 45 -2.30 6.46 3.76
C ARG A 45 -2.80 5.62 4.91
N CYS A 46 -2.12 5.66 6.03
CA CYS A 46 -2.61 4.96 7.19
C CYS A 46 -2.42 5.75 8.49
N ILE A 47 -3.23 5.38 9.47
CA ILE A 47 -3.09 5.76 10.86
C ILE A 47 -2.98 4.50 11.70
N ARG A 48 -1.95 4.44 12.55
CA ARG A 48 -1.71 3.38 13.52
C ARG A 48 -1.84 3.95 14.92
N THR A 49 -2.84 3.49 15.65
CA THR A 49 -2.98 3.75 17.08
C THR A 49 -2.41 2.58 17.89
N GLN A 50 -2.51 2.61 19.20
CA GLN A 50 -2.06 1.51 20.04
C GLN A 50 -2.79 0.18 19.73
N ARG A 51 -4.08 0.23 19.38
CA ARG A 51 -4.90 -0.96 19.12
C ARG A 51 -5.22 -1.18 17.64
N TYR A 52 -5.46 -0.13 16.86
CA TYR A 52 -5.99 -0.25 15.50
C TYR A 52 -5.03 0.26 14.46
N LEU A 53 -5.00 -0.42 13.32
CA LEU A 53 -4.43 0.05 12.07
C LEU A 53 -5.58 0.30 11.09
N TYR A 54 -5.72 1.54 10.62
CA TYR A 54 -6.63 1.89 9.53
C TYR A 54 -5.83 2.34 8.32
N ILE A 55 -6.18 1.81 7.15
CA ILE A 55 -5.54 2.11 5.87
C ILE A 55 -6.59 2.60 4.88
N ARG A 56 -6.28 3.68 4.16
CA ARG A 56 -7.02 4.13 3.01
C ARG A 56 -6.23 3.90 1.73
N ASN A 57 -6.82 3.15 0.80
CA ASN A 57 -6.31 2.90 -0.55
C ASN A 57 -7.03 3.84 -1.53
N PHE A 58 -6.31 4.83 -2.08
CA PHE A 58 -6.91 5.87 -2.94
C PHE A 58 -7.17 5.40 -4.36
N ARG A 59 -6.58 4.31 -4.78
CA ARG A 59 -6.72 3.71 -6.12
C ARG A 59 -6.81 2.19 -6.00
N PRO A 60 -7.87 1.65 -5.39
CA PRO A 60 -8.03 0.22 -5.14
C PRO A 60 -8.13 -0.62 -6.43
N GLU A 61 -8.45 0.01 -7.56
CA GLU A 61 -8.44 -0.62 -8.89
C GLU A 61 -7.03 -0.97 -9.40
N ARG A 62 -5.97 -0.50 -8.72
CA ARG A 62 -4.58 -0.75 -9.09
C ARG A 62 -4.00 -1.91 -8.27
N TRP A 63 -3.05 -2.60 -8.84
CA TRP A 63 -2.34 -3.69 -8.18
C TRP A 63 -1.36 -3.17 -7.12
N PRO A 64 -1.50 -3.55 -5.83
CA PRO A 64 -0.68 -3.00 -4.75
C PRO A 64 0.80 -3.40 -4.86
N ALA A 65 1.08 -4.65 -5.25
CA ALA A 65 2.45 -5.18 -5.42
C ALA A 65 3.04 -4.93 -6.82
N GLY A 66 2.32 -4.20 -7.67
CA GLY A 66 2.61 -4.06 -9.09
C GLY A 66 1.82 -5.04 -9.95
N THR A 67 1.74 -4.76 -11.24
CA THR A 67 0.98 -5.56 -12.20
C THR A 67 1.50 -7.01 -12.23
N PRO A 68 0.61 -8.04 -12.20
CA PRO A 68 1.03 -9.44 -12.15
C PRO A 68 1.75 -9.91 -13.41
N ARG A 69 1.49 -9.28 -14.55
CA ARG A 69 2.12 -9.59 -15.84
C ARG A 69 2.78 -8.34 -16.41
N LYS A 70 3.91 -8.50 -17.08
CA LYS A 70 4.63 -7.45 -17.81
C LYS A 70 4.63 -7.72 -19.30
N LEU A 71 5.03 -6.74 -20.10
CA LEU A 71 5.27 -6.94 -21.53
C LEU A 71 6.66 -7.53 -21.74
N GLY A 72 6.76 -8.58 -22.56
CA GLY A 72 7.98 -9.31 -22.81
C GLY A 72 8.47 -10.13 -21.61
N THR A 73 9.64 -10.73 -21.76
CA THR A 73 10.28 -11.55 -20.71
C THR A 73 11.34 -10.79 -19.92
N GLY A 74 11.84 -9.68 -20.45
CA GLY A 74 12.85 -8.84 -19.80
C GLY A 74 12.26 -7.76 -18.90
N ASN A 75 13.13 -7.07 -18.15
CA ASN A 75 12.70 -5.94 -17.31
C ASN A 75 12.37 -4.69 -18.15
N TYR A 76 12.91 -4.57 -19.34
CA TYR A 76 12.74 -3.42 -20.22
C TYR A 76 12.47 -3.92 -21.64
N PRO A 77 11.20 -4.11 -22.02
CA PRO A 77 10.84 -4.55 -23.35
C PRO A 77 11.32 -3.56 -24.42
N LYS A 78 11.63 -4.08 -25.61
CA LYS A 78 12.16 -3.28 -26.72
C LYS A 78 11.08 -2.39 -27.37
N GLY A 79 9.80 -2.79 -27.26
CA GLY A 79 8.67 -2.08 -27.85
C GLY A 79 7.39 -2.21 -27.04
N ASP A 80 6.33 -1.55 -27.52
CA ASP A 80 5.00 -1.62 -26.87
C ASP A 80 4.20 -2.85 -27.35
N ASN A 81 4.66 -3.52 -28.42
CA ASN A 81 4.03 -4.69 -29.04
C ASN A 81 4.64 -6.02 -28.55
N GLU A 82 5.43 -6.00 -27.49
CA GLU A 82 5.92 -7.22 -26.87
C GLU A 82 4.77 -8.07 -26.34
N PRO A 83 4.85 -9.41 -26.50
CA PRO A 83 3.79 -10.29 -26.01
C PRO A 83 3.65 -10.17 -24.49
N LEU A 84 2.45 -10.43 -23.99
CA LEU A 84 2.18 -10.46 -22.57
C LEU A 84 2.93 -11.62 -21.91
N GLY A 85 3.75 -11.31 -20.93
CA GLY A 85 4.52 -12.29 -20.17
C GLY A 85 3.65 -13.22 -19.30
N PRO A 86 4.26 -14.20 -18.63
CA PRO A 86 3.51 -15.16 -17.80
C PRO A 86 2.83 -14.48 -16.62
N MET A 87 1.78 -15.14 -16.11
CA MET A 87 1.17 -14.77 -14.83
C MET A 87 2.22 -14.84 -13.73
N HIS A 88 2.14 -13.96 -12.76
CA HIS A 88 3.10 -13.81 -11.65
C HIS A 88 4.53 -13.41 -12.07
N GLY A 89 4.78 -13.09 -13.33
CA GLY A 89 6.07 -12.61 -13.80
C GLY A 89 6.31 -11.10 -13.58
N GLY A 90 5.38 -10.41 -12.94
CA GLY A 90 5.43 -8.99 -12.61
C GLY A 90 5.80 -8.71 -11.15
N TYR A 91 4.92 -8.02 -10.42
CA TYR A 91 5.03 -7.69 -8.99
C TYR A 91 6.30 -6.95 -8.60
N HIS A 92 6.73 -6.00 -9.43
CA HIS A 92 8.02 -5.31 -9.25
C HIS A 92 8.09 -4.34 -8.06
N ASP A 93 7.05 -4.26 -7.22
CA ASP A 93 7.10 -3.59 -5.91
C ASP A 93 7.45 -4.58 -4.77
N ILE A 94 7.65 -5.85 -5.10
CA ILE A 94 8.21 -6.89 -4.22
C ILE A 94 9.56 -7.30 -4.80
N ASP A 95 10.58 -7.39 -3.95
CA ASP A 95 11.88 -7.93 -4.36
C ASP A 95 11.79 -9.44 -4.60
N ALA A 96 12.47 -9.91 -5.63
CA ALA A 96 12.56 -11.34 -5.92
C ALA A 96 13.20 -12.07 -4.74
N CYS A 97 12.51 -13.07 -4.20
CA CYS A 97 13.00 -13.86 -3.09
C CYS A 97 12.36 -15.25 -3.08
N PRO A 98 13.02 -16.24 -2.43
CA PRO A 98 12.49 -17.61 -2.37
C PRO A 98 11.09 -17.73 -1.78
N THR A 99 10.71 -16.81 -0.87
CA THR A 99 9.37 -16.79 -0.28
C THR A 99 8.30 -16.43 -1.32
N LEU A 100 8.56 -15.45 -2.18
CA LEU A 100 7.63 -15.10 -3.27
C LEU A 100 7.50 -16.25 -4.26
N ASP A 101 8.62 -16.87 -4.65
CA ASP A 101 8.62 -18.02 -5.55
C ASP A 101 7.81 -19.18 -4.97
N PHE A 102 7.98 -19.49 -3.69
CA PHE A 102 7.21 -20.50 -2.98
C PHE A 102 5.70 -20.17 -2.93
N MET A 103 5.34 -18.91 -2.63
CA MET A 103 3.93 -18.49 -2.63
C MET A 103 3.29 -18.60 -4.01
N ILE A 104 4.04 -18.28 -5.07
CA ILE A 104 3.58 -18.43 -6.46
C ILE A 104 3.41 -19.92 -6.81
N GLU A 105 4.34 -20.78 -6.44
CA GLU A 105 4.23 -22.24 -6.61
C GLU A 105 2.98 -22.81 -5.92
N LYS A 106 2.63 -22.25 -4.76
CA LYS A 106 1.49 -22.67 -3.94
C LYS A 106 0.21 -21.83 -4.18
N ALA A 107 0.12 -21.09 -5.27
CA ALA A 107 -1.01 -20.20 -5.55
C ALA A 107 -2.37 -20.92 -5.53
N GLU A 108 -2.42 -22.16 -6.02
CA GLU A 108 -3.63 -22.99 -6.09
C GLU A 108 -3.80 -23.92 -4.86
N ASP A 109 -2.92 -23.83 -3.87
CA ASP A 109 -3.02 -24.64 -2.64
C ASP A 109 -4.16 -24.11 -1.76
N ALA A 110 -5.05 -25.01 -1.30
CA ALA A 110 -6.24 -24.65 -0.53
C ALA A 110 -5.93 -23.93 0.80
N THR A 111 -4.76 -24.14 1.36
CA THR A 111 -4.34 -23.53 2.65
C THR A 111 -3.40 -22.36 2.44
N LEU A 112 -2.45 -22.47 1.50
CA LEU A 112 -1.37 -21.53 1.34
C LEU A 112 -1.66 -20.45 0.29
N GLY A 113 -2.51 -20.72 -0.70
CA GLY A 113 -2.82 -19.77 -1.79
C GLY A 113 -3.35 -18.43 -1.31
N LYS A 114 -4.07 -18.41 -0.17
CA LYS A 114 -4.53 -17.17 0.46
C LYS A 114 -3.41 -16.18 0.81
N PHE A 115 -2.21 -16.66 1.12
CA PHE A 115 -1.09 -15.78 1.47
C PHE A 115 -0.53 -15.06 0.25
N LEU A 116 -0.53 -15.69 -0.93
CA LEU A 116 -0.23 -14.99 -2.17
C LEU A 116 -1.28 -13.90 -2.43
N GLN A 117 -2.57 -14.23 -2.33
CA GLN A 117 -3.67 -13.27 -2.52
C GLN A 117 -3.54 -12.08 -1.57
N LEU A 118 -3.33 -12.34 -0.26
CA LEU A 118 -3.09 -11.29 0.74
C LEU A 118 -1.85 -10.43 0.45
N SER A 119 -0.87 -10.94 -0.28
CA SER A 119 0.36 -10.22 -0.59
C SER A 119 0.26 -9.36 -1.85
N VAL A 120 -0.45 -9.82 -2.88
CA VAL A 120 -0.38 -9.22 -4.22
C VAL A 120 -1.71 -8.76 -4.81
N ASP A 121 -2.85 -9.27 -4.32
CA ASP A 121 -4.17 -8.99 -4.91
C ASP A 121 -4.69 -7.59 -4.59
N HIS A 122 -5.72 -7.16 -5.30
CA HIS A 122 -6.38 -5.88 -5.07
C HIS A 122 -6.84 -5.73 -3.62
N ARG A 123 -6.72 -4.52 -3.10
CA ARG A 123 -7.17 -4.19 -1.75
C ARG A 123 -8.53 -3.52 -1.78
N ALA A 124 -9.28 -3.66 -0.68
CA ALA A 124 -10.44 -2.81 -0.45
C ALA A 124 -10.03 -1.32 -0.36
N GLU A 125 -10.95 -0.41 -0.63
CA GLU A 125 -10.71 1.04 -0.47
C GLU A 125 -10.29 1.38 0.96
N GLU A 126 -10.88 0.69 1.95
CA GLU A 126 -10.59 0.84 3.36
C GLU A 126 -10.22 -0.50 3.98
N GLU A 127 -9.20 -0.48 4.84
CA GLU A 127 -8.83 -1.64 5.65
C GLU A 127 -8.73 -1.21 7.11
N LEU A 128 -9.23 -2.07 8.00
CA LEU A 128 -9.17 -1.87 9.44
C LEU A 128 -8.75 -3.16 10.12
N PHE A 129 -7.76 -3.10 10.98
CA PHE A 129 -7.26 -4.25 11.72
C PHE A 129 -7.17 -3.92 13.21
N ASP A 130 -7.63 -4.84 14.06
CA ASP A 130 -7.38 -4.82 15.51
C ASP A 130 -6.11 -5.59 15.79
N VAL A 131 -4.99 -4.90 15.87
CA VAL A 131 -3.66 -5.51 15.94
C VAL A 131 -3.35 -6.16 17.29
N ASN A 132 -4.23 -6.04 18.27
CA ASN A 132 -4.11 -6.78 19.52
C ASN A 132 -4.64 -8.22 19.38
N SER A 133 -5.70 -8.40 18.60
CA SER A 133 -6.30 -9.73 18.34
C SER A 133 -5.82 -10.34 17.01
N ASP A 134 -5.37 -9.51 16.07
CA ASP A 134 -4.90 -9.89 14.74
C ASP A 134 -3.59 -9.14 14.42
N PRO A 135 -2.46 -9.49 15.08
CA PRO A 135 -1.19 -8.79 14.91
C PRO A 135 -0.62 -8.90 13.50
N ASP A 136 -0.99 -9.94 12.76
CA ASP A 136 -0.56 -10.20 11.38
C ASP A 136 -1.44 -9.50 10.34
N CYS A 137 -2.52 -8.80 10.78
CA CYS A 137 -3.43 -8.05 9.91
C CYS A 137 -4.04 -8.91 8.78
N LEU A 138 -4.51 -10.11 9.11
CA LEU A 138 -5.08 -11.06 8.14
C LEU A 138 -6.59 -10.85 7.92
N HIS A 139 -7.29 -10.19 8.85
CA HIS A 139 -8.74 -10.06 8.83
C HIS A 139 -9.15 -8.58 8.75
N ASN A 140 -9.55 -8.14 7.57
CA ASN A 140 -10.03 -6.76 7.38
C ASN A 140 -11.42 -6.57 8.02
N LEU A 141 -11.50 -5.72 9.05
CA LEU A 141 -12.70 -5.39 9.81
C LEU A 141 -13.47 -4.17 9.26
N ALA A 142 -13.02 -3.58 8.13
CA ALA A 142 -13.61 -2.33 7.63
C ALA A 142 -15.09 -2.42 7.26
N SER A 143 -15.61 -3.61 6.94
CA SER A 143 -17.03 -3.88 6.68
C SER A 143 -17.78 -4.48 7.87
N SER A 144 -17.13 -4.68 9.02
CA SER A 144 -17.79 -5.22 10.23
C SER A 144 -18.72 -4.20 10.86
N ALA A 145 -19.95 -4.59 11.13
CA ALA A 145 -20.95 -3.76 11.82
C ALA A 145 -20.47 -3.29 13.21
N ASP A 146 -19.76 -4.14 13.93
CA ASP A 146 -19.23 -3.86 15.27
C ASP A 146 -18.10 -2.82 15.28
N HIS A 147 -17.53 -2.51 14.11
CA HIS A 147 -16.38 -1.62 13.97
C HIS A 147 -16.67 -0.31 13.22
N VAL A 148 -17.93 -0.03 12.89
CA VAL A 148 -18.34 1.16 12.11
C VAL A 148 -17.87 2.45 12.79
N GLU A 149 -18.09 2.60 14.09
CA GLU A 149 -17.74 3.82 14.81
C GLU A 149 -16.23 4.05 14.90
N VAL A 150 -15.46 2.99 15.22
CA VAL A 150 -14.01 3.10 15.31
C VAL A 150 -13.39 3.36 13.93
N LYS A 151 -13.90 2.73 12.87
CA LYS A 151 -13.51 3.01 11.50
C LYS A 151 -13.75 4.47 11.13
N ALA A 152 -14.96 4.97 11.34
CA ALA A 152 -15.32 6.35 11.04
C ALA A 152 -14.44 7.37 11.80
N LYS A 153 -14.16 7.10 13.07
CA LYS A 153 -13.27 7.94 13.89
C LYS A 153 -11.85 7.98 13.33
N LEU A 154 -11.28 6.83 12.98
CA LEU A 154 -9.92 6.75 12.46
C LEU A 154 -9.81 7.34 11.05
N ALA A 155 -10.80 7.10 10.19
CA ALA A 155 -10.89 7.70 8.87
C ALA A 155 -10.90 9.23 8.96
N LYS A 156 -11.74 9.79 9.85
CA LYS A 156 -11.79 11.23 10.08
C LYS A 156 -10.46 11.77 10.64
N GLN A 157 -9.86 11.09 11.59
CA GLN A 157 -8.60 11.51 12.20
C GLN A 157 -7.46 11.50 11.15
N LEU A 158 -7.43 10.50 10.27
CA LEU A 158 -6.48 10.44 9.16
C LEU A 158 -6.71 11.59 8.18
N GLU A 159 -7.96 11.80 7.74
CA GLU A 159 -8.33 12.88 6.81
C GLU A 159 -7.94 14.27 7.36
N ASP A 160 -8.28 14.54 8.63
CA ASP A 160 -7.94 15.80 9.29
C ASP A 160 -6.41 16.02 9.34
N PHE A 161 -5.64 14.96 9.63
CA PHE A 161 -4.18 15.02 9.61
C PHE A 161 -3.64 15.31 8.21
N LEU A 162 -4.14 14.60 7.19
CA LEU A 162 -3.70 14.76 5.81
C LEU A 162 -4.00 16.19 5.30
N ARG A 163 -5.19 16.73 5.59
CA ARG A 163 -5.55 18.10 5.24
C ARG A 163 -4.66 19.12 5.95
N LYS A 164 -4.46 18.95 7.25
CA LYS A 164 -3.60 19.82 8.07
C LYS A 164 -2.15 19.84 7.57
N THR A 165 -1.67 18.73 7.04
CA THR A 165 -0.29 18.60 6.54
C THR A 165 -0.14 18.90 5.06
N GLY A 166 -1.21 19.23 4.36
CA GLY A 166 -1.19 19.60 2.95
C GLY A 166 -0.97 18.40 2.01
N ASP A 167 -1.50 17.22 2.37
CA ASP A 167 -1.34 16.03 1.50
C ASP A 167 -2.15 16.20 0.21
N PRO A 168 -1.50 16.17 -0.97
CA PRO A 168 -2.19 16.37 -2.26
C PRO A 168 -3.30 15.35 -2.52
N ARG A 169 -3.24 14.14 -1.94
CA ARG A 169 -4.28 13.11 -2.14
C ARG A 169 -5.65 13.54 -1.63
N VAL A 170 -5.71 14.43 -0.65
CA VAL A 170 -6.99 14.90 -0.08
C VAL A 170 -7.29 16.37 -0.38
N ILE A 171 -6.34 17.13 -0.97
CA ILE A 171 -6.52 18.55 -1.28
C ILE A 171 -6.89 18.74 -2.76
N ASP A 172 -6.08 18.23 -3.69
CA ASP A 172 -6.19 18.51 -5.13
C ASP A 172 -6.54 17.25 -5.95
N GLY A 173 -7.26 16.28 -5.37
CA GLY A 173 -7.56 15.00 -6.01
C GLY A 173 -6.36 14.06 -6.11
N GLY A 174 -5.18 14.52 -5.76
CA GLY A 174 -3.98 13.74 -5.54
C GLY A 174 -3.23 13.27 -6.77
N ASP A 175 -3.66 13.63 -7.96
CA ASP A 175 -3.03 13.12 -9.19
C ASP A 175 -1.71 13.83 -9.55
N VAL A 176 -1.34 14.87 -8.81
CA VAL A 176 -0.05 15.57 -8.95
C VAL A 176 1.15 14.61 -8.87
N PHE A 177 1.08 13.55 -8.06
CA PHE A 177 2.14 12.54 -7.95
C PHE A 177 2.35 11.74 -9.23
N GLU A 178 1.35 11.68 -10.12
CA GLU A 178 1.44 11.01 -11.42
C GLU A 178 2.11 11.90 -12.47
N THR A 179 2.18 13.20 -12.24
CA THR A 179 2.79 14.17 -13.17
C THR A 179 4.30 14.31 -13.00
N TYR A 180 4.87 13.81 -11.91
CA TYR A 180 6.29 13.96 -11.62
C TYR A 180 7.14 13.15 -12.61
N LYS A 181 8.09 13.85 -13.25
CA LYS A 181 9.00 13.24 -14.20
C LYS A 181 9.87 12.19 -13.49
N ARG A 182 9.89 10.98 -14.05
CA ARG A 182 10.82 9.94 -13.65
C ARG A 182 12.09 10.02 -14.51
N TYR A 183 13.24 10.12 -13.88
CA TYR A 183 14.54 10.23 -14.56
C TYR A 183 15.19 8.85 -14.82
N SER A 184 14.79 7.81 -14.11
CA SER A 184 15.25 6.44 -14.39
C SER A 184 14.36 5.76 -15.44
N ARG A 185 14.85 4.66 -16.03
CA ARG A 185 14.07 3.88 -17.01
C ARG A 185 12.74 3.44 -16.40
N VAL A 186 11.69 3.50 -17.22
CA VAL A 186 10.36 3.04 -16.90
C VAL A 186 10.14 1.67 -17.53
N ARG A 187 9.67 0.70 -16.73
CA ARG A 187 9.24 -0.59 -17.23
C ARG A 187 7.91 -0.44 -17.97
N LYS A 188 7.64 -1.34 -18.90
CA LYS A 188 6.39 -1.35 -19.66
C LYS A 188 5.48 -2.48 -19.19
N PHE A 189 4.24 -2.10 -18.94
CA PHE A 189 3.18 -2.99 -18.49
C PHE A 189 1.98 -2.84 -19.41
N PRO A 190 1.12 -3.87 -19.52
CA PRO A 190 -0.11 -3.78 -20.29
C PRO A 190 -0.99 -2.65 -19.75
N LYS A 191 -1.67 -1.95 -20.67
CA LYS A 191 -2.70 -0.98 -20.33
C LYS A 191 -3.84 -1.72 -19.65
N PRO A 192 -4.29 -1.32 -18.46
CA PRO A 192 -5.41 -1.96 -17.80
C PRO A 192 -6.73 -1.53 -18.41
N ASP A 193 -7.78 -2.36 -18.32
CA ASP A 193 -9.09 -2.13 -18.94
C ASP A 193 -9.79 -0.86 -18.43
N TRP A 194 -9.56 -0.49 -17.18
CA TRP A 194 -10.11 0.74 -16.58
C TRP A 194 -9.41 2.03 -17.04
N ALA A 195 -8.24 1.96 -17.65
CA ALA A 195 -7.53 3.14 -18.16
C ALA A 195 -8.10 3.55 -19.55
N LYS A 196 -8.51 4.78 -19.64
CA LYS A 196 -9.00 5.37 -20.90
C LYS A 196 -7.87 5.76 -21.85
#